data_df3785390bdfddeb644939f97aaf8bde
#
_entry.id   df3785390bdfddeb644939f97aaf8bde
#
_cell.length_a   1.000
_cell.length_b   1.000
_cell.length_c   1.000
_cell.angle_alpha   90.00
_cell.angle_beta   90.00
_cell.angle_gamma   90.00
#
_symmetry.space_group_name_H-M   'P 1'
#
loop_
_entity.id
_entity.type
_entity.pdbx_description
1 polymer ?
#
loop_
_entity_poly.entity_id
_entity_poly.type
_entity_poly.pdbx_seq_one_letter_code
_entity_poly.pdbx_strand_id
1 'polypeptide(L)'
;PLDYGKLLCNDTEEMRRSSYEYRIKKAPKFEPYIDKDTFLNTRISENTTPHFVNEGDIIDLGGKHLEVIHTPGHSYGHIMLLEKETGRLFTGDQVTEHNIWYFFSSDRQAPFMDAIYSMEKLLRRRDEVTTLLSAHGKIPIDMQYVEDLLTCLQDELPRNYKQDKPFHSYVGDDGYQHFYKTVNLIYSDARLGEYMGKTPER
;
A
#
# COMPACT_ATOMS: atom_id res chain seq x y z
N PRO A 1 -3.99 -21.42 2.84
CA PRO A 1 -3.06 -20.84 1.90
C PRO A 1 -3.86 -20.07 0.86
N LEU A 2 -3.69 -18.74 0.80
CA LEU A 2 -4.22 -17.94 -0.28
C LEU A 2 -3.54 -18.43 -1.56
N ASP A 3 -4.33 -18.82 -2.55
CA ASP A 3 -3.80 -19.22 -3.86
C ASP A 3 -3.36 -17.96 -4.62
N TYR A 4 -2.16 -17.48 -4.28
CA TYR A 4 -1.57 -16.29 -4.90
C TYR A 4 -1.36 -16.46 -6.40
N GLY A 5 -1.29 -17.70 -6.91
CA GLY A 5 -1.27 -17.98 -8.34
C GLY A 5 -2.53 -17.48 -9.04
N LYS A 6 -3.71 -17.57 -8.39
CA LYS A 6 -4.96 -17.01 -8.91
C LYS A 6 -5.00 -15.50 -8.92
N LEU A 7 -4.35 -14.81 -7.98
CA LEU A 7 -4.27 -13.34 -7.95
C LEU A 7 -3.42 -12.78 -9.09
N LEU A 8 -2.34 -13.44 -9.45
CA LEU A 8 -1.52 -13.08 -10.63
C LEU A 8 -2.18 -13.48 -11.95
N CYS A 9 -3.08 -14.48 -11.93
CA CYS A 9 -3.79 -14.97 -13.11
C CYS A 9 -5.16 -14.29 -13.33
N ASN A 10 -5.58 -13.35 -12.50
CA ASN A 10 -6.85 -12.62 -12.64
C ASN A 10 -6.78 -11.47 -13.67
N ASP A 11 -5.88 -11.59 -14.65
CA ASP A 11 -5.83 -10.68 -15.79
C ASP A 11 -6.97 -11.02 -16.77
N THR A 12 -8.19 -10.68 -16.39
CA THR A 12 -9.37 -10.86 -17.24
C THR A 12 -9.47 -9.71 -18.25
N GLU A 13 -10.13 -9.96 -19.38
CA GLU A 13 -10.45 -8.92 -20.37
C GLU A 13 -11.24 -7.77 -19.71
N GLU A 14 -12.16 -8.09 -18.81
CA GLU A 14 -12.96 -7.10 -18.08
C GLU A 14 -12.08 -6.18 -17.22
N MET A 15 -11.11 -6.72 -16.49
CA MET A 15 -10.17 -5.93 -15.71
C MET A 15 -9.29 -5.04 -16.59
N ARG A 16 -8.81 -5.54 -17.72
CA ARG A 16 -8.03 -4.73 -18.67
C ARG A 16 -8.87 -3.62 -19.26
N ARG A 17 -10.12 -3.90 -19.65
CA ARG A 17 -11.07 -2.91 -20.16
C ARG A 17 -11.35 -1.82 -19.12
N SER A 18 -11.70 -2.18 -17.90
CA SER A 18 -11.92 -1.25 -16.79
C SER A 18 -10.68 -0.39 -16.50
N SER A 19 -9.50 -1.00 -16.50
CA SER A 19 -8.23 -0.29 -16.30
C SER A 19 -7.93 0.70 -17.43
N TYR A 20 -8.20 0.31 -18.69
CA TYR A 20 -8.05 1.19 -19.85
C TYR A 20 -8.97 2.40 -19.73
N GLU A 21 -10.27 2.18 -19.55
CA GLU A 21 -11.29 3.23 -19.45
C GLU A 21 -10.98 4.20 -18.33
N TYR A 22 -10.57 3.69 -17.16
CA TYR A 22 -10.15 4.49 -16.04
C TYR A 22 -8.95 5.39 -16.38
N ARG A 23 -7.89 4.84 -17.01
CA ARG A 23 -6.69 5.61 -17.37
C ARG A 23 -6.99 6.71 -18.38
N ILE A 24 -7.80 6.42 -19.40
CA ILE A 24 -8.21 7.41 -20.41
C ILE A 24 -9.09 8.49 -19.78
N LYS A 25 -10.02 8.13 -18.90
CA LYS A 25 -10.85 9.12 -18.17
C LYS A 25 -10.00 10.09 -17.35
N LYS A 26 -8.95 9.59 -16.68
CA LYS A 26 -8.05 10.42 -15.86
C LYS A 26 -7.08 11.27 -16.68
N ALA A 27 -6.61 10.75 -17.78
CA ALA A 27 -5.57 11.38 -18.59
C ALA A 27 -5.85 11.24 -20.10
N PRO A 28 -6.92 11.85 -20.62
CA PRO A 28 -7.38 11.68 -22.00
C PRO A 28 -6.31 12.06 -23.03
N LYS A 29 -5.38 12.94 -22.67
CA LYS A 29 -4.25 13.33 -23.54
C LYS A 29 -3.33 12.19 -23.94
N PHE A 30 -3.36 11.06 -23.19
CA PHE A 30 -2.54 9.89 -23.52
C PHE A 30 -3.25 8.89 -24.43
N GLU A 31 -4.56 9.02 -24.64
CA GLU A 31 -5.33 8.10 -25.51
C GLU A 31 -4.71 7.90 -26.89
N PRO A 32 -4.25 8.97 -27.60
CA PRO A 32 -3.65 8.80 -28.92
C PRO A 32 -2.33 8.00 -28.94
N TYR A 33 -1.70 7.81 -27.77
CA TYR A 33 -0.42 7.10 -27.61
C TYR A 33 -0.59 5.68 -27.06
N ILE A 34 -1.82 5.26 -26.73
CA ILE A 34 -2.13 3.94 -26.21
C ILE A 34 -2.83 3.15 -27.30
N ASP A 35 -2.16 2.13 -27.83
CA ASP A 35 -2.84 1.15 -28.68
C ASP A 35 -3.81 0.34 -27.83
N LYS A 36 -5.10 0.64 -28.01
CA LYS A 36 -6.19 0.01 -27.26
C LYS A 36 -6.24 -1.49 -27.46
N ASP A 37 -6.07 -1.95 -28.68
CA ASP A 37 -6.18 -3.37 -29.00
C ASP A 37 -5.02 -4.15 -28.37
N THR A 38 -3.81 -3.62 -28.46
CA THR A 38 -2.65 -4.19 -27.75
C THR A 38 -2.89 -4.18 -26.24
N PHE A 39 -3.34 -3.07 -25.65
CA PHE A 39 -3.59 -2.98 -24.23
C PHE A 39 -4.63 -4.00 -23.73
N LEU A 40 -5.73 -4.19 -24.47
CA LEU A 40 -6.80 -5.11 -24.11
C LEU A 40 -6.44 -6.58 -24.33
N ASN A 41 -5.61 -6.87 -25.32
CA ASN A 41 -5.27 -8.24 -25.72
C ASN A 41 -3.93 -8.74 -25.15
N THR A 42 -3.08 -7.84 -24.61
CA THR A 42 -1.84 -8.28 -23.96
C THR A 42 -2.16 -8.91 -22.61
N ARG A 43 -1.81 -10.17 -22.45
CA ARG A 43 -1.90 -10.89 -21.18
C ARG A 43 -0.60 -10.79 -20.41
N ILE A 44 -0.70 -10.76 -19.08
CA ILE A 44 0.46 -11.02 -18.22
C ILE A 44 0.93 -12.42 -18.58
N SER A 45 2.23 -12.56 -18.84
CA SER A 45 2.82 -13.79 -19.36
C SER A 45 2.36 -15.02 -18.57
N GLU A 46 1.75 -15.98 -19.27
CA GLU A 46 1.36 -17.28 -18.71
C GLU A 46 2.57 -18.10 -18.22
N ASN A 47 3.78 -17.68 -18.61
CA ASN A 47 5.05 -18.32 -18.27
C ASN A 47 5.74 -17.68 -17.05
N THR A 48 5.06 -16.79 -16.31
CA THR A 48 5.62 -16.19 -15.10
C THR A 48 5.50 -17.18 -13.95
N THR A 49 6.62 -17.65 -13.43
CA THR A 49 6.66 -18.44 -12.20
C THR A 49 6.92 -17.50 -11.02
N PRO A 50 5.97 -17.31 -10.10
CA PRO A 50 6.19 -16.47 -8.93
C PRO A 50 7.19 -17.13 -7.98
N HIS A 51 8.11 -16.34 -7.45
CA HIS A 51 8.96 -16.73 -6.33
C HIS A 51 8.38 -16.12 -5.06
N PHE A 52 7.95 -16.98 -4.14
CA PHE A 52 7.42 -16.55 -2.85
C PHE A 52 8.57 -16.24 -1.90
N VAL A 53 8.40 -15.18 -1.12
CA VAL A 53 9.35 -14.77 -0.10
C VAL A 53 8.66 -14.71 1.26
N ASN A 54 9.42 -14.91 2.32
CA ASN A 54 8.96 -14.86 3.71
C ASN A 54 9.73 -13.81 4.49
N GLU A 55 9.27 -13.54 5.70
CA GLU A 55 10.00 -12.70 6.66
C GLU A 55 11.43 -13.21 6.85
N GLY A 56 12.39 -12.32 6.69
CA GLY A 56 13.81 -12.60 6.88
C GLY A 56 14.52 -13.25 5.70
N ASP A 57 13.82 -13.57 4.62
CA ASP A 57 14.48 -14.07 3.40
C ASP A 57 15.44 -13.00 2.85
N ILE A 58 16.54 -13.45 2.26
CA ILE A 58 17.54 -12.57 1.64
C ILE A 58 17.48 -12.73 0.12
N ILE A 59 17.25 -11.63 -0.56
CA ILE A 59 17.35 -11.56 -2.02
C ILE A 59 18.76 -11.06 -2.37
N ASP A 60 19.58 -11.91 -2.97
CA ASP A 60 20.93 -11.56 -3.43
C ASP A 60 20.87 -10.99 -4.87
N LEU A 61 21.33 -9.77 -5.01
CA LEU A 61 21.42 -9.06 -6.29
C LEU A 61 22.84 -9.03 -6.88
N GLY A 62 23.72 -9.94 -6.44
CA GLY A 62 25.10 -9.97 -6.91
C GLY A 62 25.98 -8.92 -6.22
N GLY A 63 26.04 -8.94 -4.90
CA GLY A 63 26.84 -8.02 -4.06
C GLY A 63 26.01 -6.98 -3.31
N LYS A 64 24.71 -7.06 -3.42
CA LYS A 64 23.72 -6.35 -2.61
C LYS A 64 22.70 -7.33 -2.07
N HIS A 65 22.36 -7.19 -0.79
CA HIS A 65 21.44 -8.10 -0.12
C HIS A 65 20.22 -7.34 0.39
N LEU A 66 19.06 -7.78 -0.05
CA LEU A 66 17.78 -7.22 0.40
C LEU A 66 17.11 -8.20 1.36
N GLU A 67 17.01 -7.82 2.63
CA GLU A 67 16.22 -8.58 3.60
C GLU A 67 14.74 -8.25 3.44
N VAL A 68 13.92 -9.28 3.38
CA VAL A 68 12.46 -9.16 3.33
C VAL A 68 11.91 -8.93 4.74
N ILE A 69 11.19 -7.83 4.91
CA ILE A 69 10.44 -7.51 6.13
C ILE A 69 8.96 -7.53 5.78
N HIS A 70 8.21 -8.49 6.30
CA HIS A 70 6.77 -8.57 6.08
C HIS A 70 6.05 -7.49 6.90
N THR A 71 5.35 -6.60 6.22
CA THR A 71 4.70 -5.42 6.79
C THR A 71 3.26 -5.29 6.29
N PRO A 72 2.35 -6.20 6.70
CA PRO A 72 0.96 -6.13 6.31
C PRO A 72 0.29 -4.84 6.80
N GLY A 73 -0.71 -4.39 6.06
CA GLY A 73 -1.45 -3.14 6.31
C GLY A 73 -2.07 -2.63 5.02
N HIS A 74 -1.28 -2.00 4.17
CA HIS A 74 -1.73 -1.59 2.83
C HIS A 74 -2.23 -2.79 2.00
N SER A 75 -1.59 -3.93 2.13
CA SER A 75 -2.08 -5.23 1.67
C SER A 75 -1.62 -6.34 2.61
N TYR A 76 -2.23 -7.53 2.52
CA TYR A 76 -1.81 -8.69 3.33
C TYR A 76 -0.38 -9.15 3.02
N GLY A 77 -0.02 -9.12 1.76
CA GLY A 77 1.30 -9.54 1.29
C GLY A 77 2.33 -8.42 1.20
N HIS A 78 2.06 -7.25 1.81
CA HIS A 78 3.00 -6.14 1.73
C HIS A 78 4.32 -6.48 2.40
N ILE A 79 5.42 -6.18 1.71
CA ILE A 79 6.78 -6.33 2.22
C ILE A 79 7.54 -5.01 2.06
N MET A 80 8.50 -4.80 2.94
CA MET A 80 9.58 -3.84 2.78
C MET A 80 10.87 -4.59 2.52
N LEU A 81 11.83 -3.95 1.86
CA LEU A 81 13.13 -4.55 1.54
C LEU A 81 14.24 -3.69 2.15
N LEU A 82 14.99 -4.27 3.08
CA LEU A 82 16.12 -3.61 3.71
C LEU A 82 17.44 -4.00 3.02
N GLU A 83 18.09 -3.03 2.38
CA GLU A 83 19.47 -3.19 1.90
C GLU A 83 20.42 -3.12 3.11
N LYS A 84 20.92 -4.26 3.53
CA LYS A 84 21.69 -4.39 4.78
C LYS A 84 23.00 -3.62 4.79
N GLU A 85 23.66 -3.51 3.64
CA GLU A 85 24.96 -2.85 3.51
C GLU A 85 24.90 -1.34 3.74
N THR A 86 23.75 -0.74 3.47
CA THR A 86 23.58 0.73 3.51
C THR A 86 22.49 1.19 4.47
N GLY A 87 21.68 0.28 4.97
CA GLY A 87 20.50 0.61 5.80
C GLY A 87 19.38 1.30 5.02
N ARG A 88 19.35 1.22 3.68
CA ARG A 88 18.26 1.75 2.88
C ARG A 88 17.06 0.80 2.95
N LEU A 89 15.91 1.33 3.30
CA LEU A 89 14.67 0.58 3.37
C LEU A 89 13.71 1.03 2.28
N PHE A 90 13.36 0.11 1.38
CA PHE A 90 12.32 0.31 0.37
C PHE A 90 10.97 -0.01 0.98
N THR A 91 10.13 1.01 1.15
CA THR A 91 8.94 0.95 2.00
C THR A 91 7.64 0.67 1.23
N GLY A 92 7.69 0.58 -0.10
CA GLY A 92 6.50 0.37 -0.92
C GLY A 92 5.42 1.45 -0.66
N ASP A 93 4.17 1.01 -0.56
CA ASP A 93 2.99 1.87 -0.38
C ASP A 93 2.57 2.01 1.08
N GLN A 94 3.22 1.31 2.01
CA GLN A 94 2.88 1.36 3.43
C GLN A 94 3.41 2.61 4.14
N VAL A 95 4.62 3.10 3.74
CA VAL A 95 5.22 4.32 4.27
C VAL A 95 5.51 5.24 3.10
N THR A 96 4.68 6.25 2.92
CA THR A 96 4.76 7.21 1.82
C THR A 96 4.14 8.55 2.20
N GLU A 97 4.73 9.67 1.80
CA GLU A 97 4.11 11.00 1.92
C GLU A 97 3.00 11.25 0.88
N HIS A 98 2.58 10.23 0.17
CA HIS A 98 1.39 10.22 -0.69
C HIS A 98 0.20 9.63 0.08
N ASN A 99 -0.95 9.48 -0.59
CA ASN A 99 -2.12 8.84 0.02
C ASN A 99 -1.80 7.39 0.40
N ILE A 100 -1.91 7.05 1.68
CA ILE A 100 -1.85 5.66 2.14
C ILE A 100 -3.28 5.11 2.15
N TRP A 101 -3.51 4.02 1.44
CA TRP A 101 -4.82 3.44 1.25
C TRP A 101 -5.08 2.31 2.24
N TYR A 102 -6.02 2.56 3.18
CA TYR A 102 -6.61 1.57 4.08
C TYR A 102 -8.11 1.46 3.83
N PHE A 103 -8.49 1.40 2.59
CA PHE A 103 -9.83 1.66 2.11
C PHE A 103 -10.68 0.41 1.94
N PHE A 104 -10.06 -0.66 1.45
CA PHE A 104 -10.78 -1.88 1.09
C PHE A 104 -11.18 -2.70 2.31
N SER A 105 -12.23 -3.52 2.16
CA SER A 105 -12.72 -4.44 3.18
C SER A 105 -11.69 -5.51 3.58
N SER A 106 -11.92 -6.16 4.73
CA SER A 106 -11.00 -7.13 5.31
C SER A 106 -10.72 -8.36 4.46
N ASP A 107 -11.57 -8.69 3.49
CA ASP A 107 -11.31 -9.74 2.50
C ASP A 107 -10.27 -9.36 1.43
N ARG A 108 -9.97 -8.07 1.27
CA ARG A 108 -9.06 -7.53 0.25
C ARG A 108 -7.81 -6.85 0.82
N GLN A 109 -7.86 -6.37 2.05
CA GLN A 109 -6.80 -5.57 2.65
C GLN A 109 -6.60 -5.94 4.12
N ALA A 110 -5.34 -5.96 4.58
CA ALA A 110 -4.99 -6.26 5.95
C ALA A 110 -5.61 -5.25 6.95
N PRO A 111 -6.01 -5.67 8.17
CA PRO A 111 -6.58 -4.79 9.19
C PRO A 111 -5.66 -3.62 9.60
N PHE A 112 -6.23 -2.54 10.15
CA PHE A 112 -5.42 -1.45 10.75
C PHE A 112 -4.45 -1.94 11.82
N MET A 113 -4.84 -2.95 12.60
CA MET A 113 -3.95 -3.53 13.61
C MET A 113 -2.67 -4.11 13.01
N ASP A 114 -2.75 -4.72 11.82
CA ASP A 114 -1.56 -5.24 11.13
C ASP A 114 -0.65 -4.10 10.67
N ALA A 115 -1.21 -2.98 10.23
CA ALA A 115 -0.43 -1.78 9.89
C ALA A 115 0.26 -1.21 11.14
N ILE A 116 -0.43 -1.15 12.27
CA ILE A 116 0.13 -0.70 13.56
C ILE A 116 1.31 -1.60 13.96
N TYR A 117 1.11 -2.93 13.98
CA TYR A 117 2.19 -3.88 14.31
C TYR A 117 3.38 -3.80 13.35
N SER A 118 3.11 -3.53 12.07
CA SER A 118 4.16 -3.31 11.06
C SER A 118 4.99 -2.06 11.36
N MET A 119 4.35 -0.95 11.75
CA MET A 119 5.06 0.27 12.14
C MET A 119 5.85 0.09 13.44
N GLU A 120 5.27 -0.58 14.44
CA GLU A 120 5.99 -0.92 15.67
C GLU A 120 7.19 -1.83 15.42
N LYS A 121 7.06 -2.82 14.51
CA LYS A 121 8.17 -3.68 14.08
C LYS A 121 9.29 -2.83 13.47
N LEU A 122 8.94 -1.92 12.58
CA LEU A 122 9.91 -1.06 11.91
C LEU A 122 10.64 -0.14 12.90
N LEU A 123 9.92 0.45 13.84
CA LEU A 123 10.52 1.31 14.89
C LEU A 123 11.48 0.54 15.82
N ARG A 124 11.21 -0.75 16.10
CA ARG A 124 12.15 -1.60 16.85
C ARG A 124 13.46 -1.85 16.09
N ARG A 125 13.44 -1.71 14.77
CA ARG A 125 14.60 -1.89 13.88
C ARG A 125 15.18 -0.55 13.38
N ARG A 126 14.79 0.56 13.99
CA ARG A 126 15.18 1.92 13.53
C ARG A 126 16.69 2.11 13.37
N ASP A 127 17.48 1.48 14.23
CA ASP A 127 18.94 1.60 14.21
C ASP A 127 19.60 0.89 13.01
N GLU A 128 18.86 0.00 12.34
CA GLU A 128 19.29 -0.68 11.12
C GLU A 128 18.99 0.17 9.86
N VAL A 129 18.15 1.21 9.99
CA VAL A 129 17.61 1.97 8.86
C VAL A 129 18.21 3.37 8.83
N THR A 130 18.87 3.71 7.74
CA THR A 130 19.45 5.05 7.52
C THR A 130 18.55 5.94 6.65
N THR A 131 17.74 5.34 5.78
CA THR A 131 16.96 6.08 4.78
C THR A 131 15.74 5.27 4.37
N LEU A 132 14.58 5.93 4.32
CA LEU A 132 13.34 5.35 3.79
C LEU A 132 13.12 5.80 2.35
N LEU A 133 12.88 4.84 1.47
CA LEU A 133 12.65 5.03 0.04
C LEU A 133 11.27 4.49 -0.32
N SER A 134 10.30 5.39 -0.49
CA SER A 134 8.91 5.01 -0.80
C SER A 134 8.69 4.81 -2.30
N ALA A 135 7.60 4.12 -2.65
CA ALA A 135 7.18 3.95 -4.03
C ALA A 135 6.55 5.24 -4.62
N HIS A 136 6.01 6.11 -3.78
CA HIS A 136 5.31 7.33 -4.18
C HIS A 136 5.70 8.52 -3.32
N GLY A 137 5.50 9.73 -3.88
CA GLY A 137 5.73 10.98 -3.17
C GLY A 137 7.20 11.38 -3.08
N LYS A 138 7.53 12.10 -2.03
CA LYS A 138 8.88 12.59 -1.79
C LYS A 138 9.78 11.49 -1.26
N ILE A 139 11.01 11.45 -1.70
CA ILE A 139 12.09 10.60 -1.20
C ILE A 139 13.36 11.44 -1.01
N PRO A 140 14.18 11.16 0.01
CA PRO A 140 13.96 10.20 1.10
C PRO A 140 12.90 10.68 2.11
N ILE A 141 12.35 9.73 2.86
CA ILE A 141 11.47 9.99 4.00
C ILE A 141 12.30 9.80 5.29
N ASP A 142 12.01 10.61 6.31
CA ASP A 142 12.60 10.47 7.63
C ASP A 142 11.89 9.40 8.47
N MET A 143 12.59 8.73 9.38
CA MET A 143 12.02 7.76 10.31
C MET A 143 10.94 8.38 11.23
N GLN A 144 11.00 9.70 11.45
CA GLN A 144 9.95 10.43 12.16
C GLN A 144 8.58 10.26 11.52
N TYR A 145 8.52 10.08 10.19
CA TYR A 145 7.26 9.80 9.50
C TYR A 145 6.62 8.48 9.96
N VAL A 146 7.42 7.46 10.26
CA VAL A 146 6.92 6.18 10.77
C VAL A 146 6.31 6.36 12.17
N GLU A 147 6.93 7.18 13.03
CA GLU A 147 6.38 7.54 14.35
C GLU A 147 5.07 8.31 14.21
N ASP A 148 5.02 9.25 13.27
CA ASP A 148 3.82 10.04 12.99
C ASP A 148 2.70 9.17 12.41
N LEU A 149 3.03 8.24 11.51
CA LEU A 149 2.06 7.29 10.97
C LEU A 149 1.51 6.36 12.07
N LEU A 150 2.37 5.85 12.95
CA LEU A 150 1.94 5.04 14.08
C LEU A 150 0.99 5.82 15.00
N THR A 151 1.36 7.04 15.38
CA THR A 151 0.52 7.95 16.18
C THR A 151 -0.81 8.24 15.48
N CYS A 152 -0.77 8.48 14.18
CA CYS A 152 -1.95 8.72 13.38
C CYS A 152 -2.93 7.54 13.43
N LEU A 153 -2.44 6.32 13.24
CA LEU A 153 -3.26 5.11 13.24
C LEU A 153 -3.83 4.79 14.63
N GLN A 154 -3.01 4.89 15.68
CA GLN A 154 -3.39 4.49 17.04
C GLN A 154 -4.28 5.51 17.74
N ASP A 155 -4.02 6.80 17.56
CA ASP A 155 -4.58 7.86 18.38
C ASP A 155 -5.38 8.90 17.58
N GLU A 156 -4.79 9.49 16.54
CA GLU A 156 -5.37 10.66 15.91
C GLU A 156 -6.59 10.31 15.06
N LEU A 157 -6.51 9.31 14.22
CA LEU A 157 -7.62 8.88 13.40
C LEU A 157 -8.83 8.43 14.26
N PRO A 158 -8.70 7.53 15.25
CA PRO A 158 -9.84 7.12 16.09
C PRO A 158 -10.50 8.24 16.89
N ARG A 159 -9.75 9.30 17.23
CA ARG A 159 -10.26 10.44 17.99
C ARG A 159 -10.89 11.51 17.13
N ASN A 160 -10.34 11.74 15.93
CA ASN A 160 -10.63 12.92 15.13
C ASN A 160 -11.36 12.61 13.81
N TYR A 161 -11.68 11.35 13.50
CA TYR A 161 -12.29 10.91 12.24
C TYR A 161 -13.56 11.68 11.84
N LYS A 162 -14.31 12.25 12.82
CA LYS A 162 -15.53 13.02 12.55
C LYS A 162 -15.29 14.32 11.75
N GLN A 163 -14.05 14.79 11.74
CA GLN A 163 -13.66 16.04 11.06
C GLN A 163 -13.11 15.77 9.64
N ASP A 164 -12.99 14.50 9.27
CA ASP A 164 -12.39 14.10 8.01
C ASP A 164 -13.26 14.43 6.82
N LYS A 165 -12.61 14.75 5.70
CA LYS A 165 -13.29 15.11 4.48
C LYS A 165 -13.75 13.86 3.72
N PRO A 166 -14.96 13.87 3.15
CA PRO A 166 -15.37 12.82 2.22
C PRO A 166 -14.35 12.67 1.08
N PHE A 167 -14.08 11.44 0.71
CA PHE A 167 -13.20 11.08 -0.38
C PHE A 167 -13.89 10.07 -1.30
N HIS A 168 -13.98 10.41 -2.58
CA HIS A 168 -14.49 9.50 -3.60
C HIS A 168 -13.31 8.85 -4.31
N SER A 169 -13.20 7.52 -4.22
CA SER A 169 -12.13 6.79 -4.84
C SER A 169 -12.32 6.68 -6.36
N TYR A 170 -11.22 6.49 -7.05
CA TYR A 170 -11.27 6.27 -8.50
C TYR A 170 -11.86 4.90 -8.91
N VAL A 171 -12.01 3.99 -7.94
CA VAL A 171 -12.67 2.69 -8.15
C VAL A 171 -14.17 2.74 -7.86
N GLY A 172 -14.70 3.92 -7.53
CA GLY A 172 -16.13 4.16 -7.35
C GLY A 172 -16.63 4.05 -5.93
N ASP A 173 -15.76 3.78 -4.95
CA ASP A 173 -16.14 3.66 -3.55
C ASP A 173 -15.98 4.99 -2.81
N ASP A 174 -16.85 5.23 -1.81
CA ASP A 174 -16.80 6.39 -0.93
C ASP A 174 -16.09 6.08 0.38
N GLY A 175 -15.36 7.06 0.88
CA GLY A 175 -14.64 6.99 2.13
C GLY A 175 -14.26 8.36 2.64
N TYR A 176 -13.15 8.43 3.36
CA TYR A 176 -12.69 9.65 4.01
C TYR A 176 -11.19 9.79 3.87
N GLN A 177 -10.74 11.04 3.98
CA GLN A 177 -9.34 11.41 3.97
C GLN A 177 -8.98 12.06 5.30
N HIS A 178 -8.03 11.47 6.00
CA HIS A 178 -7.48 11.94 7.27
C HIS A 178 -6.08 12.49 7.09
N PHE A 179 -5.83 13.65 7.68
CA PHE A 179 -4.50 14.28 7.68
C PHE A 179 -3.98 14.42 9.10
N TYR A 180 -2.77 13.96 9.33
CA TYR A 180 -2.01 14.20 10.54
C TYR A 180 -0.58 14.54 10.19
N LYS A 181 -0.15 15.78 10.44
CA LYS A 181 1.14 16.31 9.97
C LYS A 181 1.29 16.10 8.46
N THR A 182 2.30 15.31 8.02
CA THR A 182 2.51 14.94 6.62
C THR A 182 1.85 13.61 6.23
N VAL A 183 1.27 12.91 7.22
CA VAL A 183 0.54 11.65 6.97
C VAL A 183 -0.80 11.94 6.33
N ASN A 184 -1.12 11.20 5.29
CA ASN A 184 -2.37 11.32 4.56
C ASN A 184 -2.98 9.92 4.34
N LEU A 185 -4.04 9.62 5.08
CA LEU A 185 -4.72 8.33 5.03
C LEU A 185 -6.03 8.44 4.25
N ILE A 186 -6.27 7.45 3.39
CA ILE A 186 -7.57 7.22 2.76
C ILE A 186 -8.16 5.95 3.37
N TYR A 187 -9.36 6.04 3.92
CA TYR A 187 -9.99 4.92 4.61
C TYR A 187 -11.52 4.92 4.46
N SER A 188 -12.16 3.81 4.79
CA SER A 188 -13.62 3.69 4.86
C SER A 188 -14.10 3.57 6.30
N ASP A 189 -15.38 3.94 6.53
CA ASP A 189 -16.01 3.75 7.84
C ASP A 189 -16.05 2.26 8.25
N ALA A 190 -16.19 1.35 7.30
CA ALA A 190 -16.13 -0.08 7.57
C ALA A 190 -14.79 -0.48 8.18
N ARG A 191 -13.68 0.00 7.61
CA ARG A 191 -12.32 -0.28 8.11
C ARG A 191 -12.05 0.33 9.47
N LEU A 192 -12.46 1.59 9.66
CA LEU A 192 -12.33 2.26 10.95
C LEU A 192 -13.20 1.57 12.00
N GLY A 193 -14.42 1.15 11.61
CA GLY A 193 -15.33 0.42 12.50
C GLY A 193 -14.79 -0.93 12.95
N GLU A 194 -14.16 -1.68 12.06
CA GLU A 194 -13.47 -2.93 12.41
C GLU A 194 -12.39 -2.69 13.49
N TYR A 195 -11.60 -1.62 13.33
CA TYR A 195 -10.57 -1.27 14.29
C TYR A 195 -11.14 -0.80 15.64
N MET A 196 -12.15 0.06 15.60
CA MET A 196 -12.77 0.63 16.81
C MET A 196 -13.71 -0.35 17.54
N GLY A 197 -14.06 -1.48 16.90
CA GLY A 197 -15.07 -2.42 17.43
C GLY A 197 -16.49 -1.84 17.49
N LYS A 198 -16.77 -0.78 16.74
CA LYS A 198 -18.08 -0.12 16.64
C LYS A 198 -18.21 0.66 15.34
N THR A 199 -19.44 0.86 14.89
CA THR A 199 -19.72 1.72 13.72
C THR A 199 -19.31 3.16 14.01
N PRO A 200 -18.52 3.81 13.16
CA PRO A 200 -18.23 5.23 13.28
C PRO A 200 -19.50 6.08 13.13
N GLU A 201 -19.70 7.02 14.05
CA GLU A 201 -20.80 7.99 14.02
C GLU A 201 -20.27 9.36 13.61
N ARG A 202 -20.75 9.89 12.48
CA ARG A 202 -20.35 11.21 11.94
C ARG A 202 -21.39 12.27 12.14
#